data_69d2fd3897fc913f002c67a1d04f617b
#
_entry.id   69d2fd3897fc913f002c67a1d04f617b
#
_cell.length_a   1.000
_cell.length_b   1.000
_cell.length_c   1.000
_cell.angle_alpha   90.00
_cell.angle_beta   90.00
_cell.angle_gamma   90.00
#
_symmetry.space_group_name_H-M   'P 1'
#
loop_
_entity.id
_entity.type
_entity.pdbx_description
1 polymer ?
#
loop_
_entity_poly.entity_id
_entity_poly.type
_entity_poly.pdbx_seq_one_letter_code
_entity_poly.pdbx_strand_id
1 'polypeptide(L)'
;MAERRKKLKILPLIVIAAALAGVAYLGRTPYKAVATIHQLLTENKELKKALTNLRREDQIGYAKVIRQETKNGELFTTIRFVETARDNKLNKILEKEYTISGDIIHFDALIVKFGSKMVMDGRTKALYLWRRVYGEKMTPAEGFPIEEPGAEPQRYKDLLAALPIKSRKMFWSEIWELANDTEKLAQYDIDAIYGNAVYWKLREGLIYVFKINSTGQVYPEIVPDL
;
A
#
# COMPACT_ATOMS: atom_id res chain seq x y z
N MET A 1 -4.24 80.50 -30.73
CA MET A 1 -5.41 79.61 -31.09
C MET A 1 -5.06 78.22 -31.60
N ALA A 2 -3.88 77.97 -32.13
CA ALA A 2 -3.45 76.64 -32.68
C ALA A 2 -3.21 75.57 -31.62
N GLU A 3 -2.76 75.91 -30.43
CA GLU A 3 -2.41 74.95 -29.35
C GLU A 3 -3.63 74.32 -28.70
N ARG A 4 -4.73 75.07 -28.60
CA ARG A 4 -6.01 74.53 -28.05
C ARG A 4 -6.65 73.49 -28.98
N ARG A 5 -6.45 73.57 -30.31
CA ARG A 5 -6.99 72.57 -31.27
C ARG A 5 -6.21 71.25 -31.28
N LYS A 6 -4.91 71.26 -30.94
CA LYS A 6 -4.13 70.00 -30.81
C LYS A 6 -4.51 69.22 -29.58
N LYS A 7 -4.77 69.87 -28.43
CA LYS A 7 -5.22 69.20 -27.19
C LYS A 7 -6.62 68.58 -27.35
N LEU A 8 -7.50 69.19 -28.16
CA LEU A 8 -8.87 68.67 -28.40
C LEU A 8 -8.90 67.40 -29.25
N LYS A 9 -7.86 67.14 -30.08
CA LYS A 9 -7.75 65.92 -30.90
C LYS A 9 -7.09 64.74 -30.16
N ILE A 10 -6.34 64.98 -29.10
CA ILE A 10 -5.66 63.97 -28.31
C ILE A 10 -6.59 63.35 -27.28
N LEU A 11 -7.57 64.10 -26.76
CA LEU A 11 -8.49 63.64 -25.74
C LEU A 11 -9.31 62.40 -26.15
N PRO A 12 -9.93 62.33 -27.35
CA PRO A 12 -10.65 61.11 -27.77
C PRO A 12 -9.73 59.89 -27.96
N LEU A 13 -8.47 60.11 -28.36
CA LEU A 13 -7.50 59.04 -28.50
C LEU A 13 -7.12 58.44 -27.15
N ILE A 14 -6.97 59.22 -26.11
CA ILE A 14 -6.70 58.76 -24.73
C ILE A 14 -7.89 57.99 -24.20
N VAL A 15 -9.12 58.44 -24.44
CA VAL A 15 -10.36 57.77 -24.00
C VAL A 15 -10.49 56.41 -24.69
N ILE A 16 -10.23 56.34 -25.99
CA ILE A 16 -10.24 55.04 -26.74
C ILE A 16 -9.15 54.11 -26.23
N ALA A 17 -7.94 54.59 -25.99
CA ALA A 17 -6.83 53.78 -25.47
C ALA A 17 -7.18 53.26 -24.03
N ALA A 18 -7.77 54.10 -23.17
CA ALA A 18 -8.20 53.69 -21.84
C ALA A 18 -9.33 52.65 -21.90
N ALA A 19 -10.30 52.82 -22.81
CA ALA A 19 -11.37 51.86 -23.03
C ALA A 19 -10.86 50.49 -23.50
N LEU A 20 -9.90 50.49 -24.48
CA LEU A 20 -9.28 49.29 -24.98
C LEU A 20 -8.45 48.59 -23.87
N ALA A 21 -7.70 49.34 -23.07
CA ALA A 21 -6.97 48.81 -21.92
C ALA A 21 -7.90 48.22 -20.86
N GLY A 22 -9.05 48.87 -20.60
CA GLY A 22 -10.11 48.37 -19.70
C GLY A 22 -10.71 47.06 -20.19
N VAL A 23 -11.03 46.95 -21.48
CA VAL A 23 -11.57 45.72 -22.09
C VAL A 23 -10.51 44.59 -22.04
N ALA A 24 -9.24 44.91 -22.33
CA ALA A 24 -8.15 43.92 -22.24
C ALA A 24 -7.89 43.43 -20.80
N TYR A 25 -8.05 44.32 -19.81
CA TYR A 25 -7.93 43.99 -18.39
C TYR A 25 -9.09 43.12 -17.91
N LEU A 26 -10.33 43.51 -18.25
CA LEU A 26 -11.55 42.76 -17.88
C LEU A 26 -11.62 41.40 -18.57
N GLY A 27 -11.09 41.27 -19.80
CA GLY A 27 -11.05 40.01 -20.51
C GLY A 27 -9.98 39.02 -19.97
N ARG A 28 -8.93 39.51 -19.30
CA ARG A 28 -7.88 38.66 -18.72
C ARG A 28 -8.26 38.01 -17.38
N THR A 29 -9.15 38.65 -16.61
CA THR A 29 -9.55 38.16 -15.29
C THR A 29 -10.37 36.88 -15.34
N PRO A 30 -11.40 36.70 -16.19
CA PRO A 30 -12.14 35.45 -16.28
C PRO A 30 -11.28 34.31 -16.84
N TYR A 31 -10.36 34.59 -17.76
CA TYR A 31 -9.48 33.56 -18.32
C TYR A 31 -8.53 32.96 -17.26
N LYS A 32 -7.95 33.80 -16.40
CA LYS A 32 -7.14 33.32 -15.27
C LYS A 32 -7.96 32.51 -14.27
N ALA A 33 -9.17 32.94 -13.96
CA ALA A 33 -10.06 32.22 -13.04
C ALA A 33 -10.42 30.82 -13.59
N VAL A 34 -10.76 30.72 -14.88
CA VAL A 34 -11.06 29.43 -15.53
C VAL A 34 -9.84 28.51 -15.53
N ALA A 35 -8.64 29.04 -15.86
CA ALA A 35 -7.40 28.27 -15.83
C ALA A 35 -7.10 27.74 -14.42
N THR A 36 -7.28 28.59 -13.38
CA THR A 36 -7.11 28.17 -11.97
C THR A 36 -8.12 27.10 -11.57
N ILE A 37 -9.38 27.23 -11.98
CA ILE A 37 -10.42 26.21 -11.69
C ILE A 37 -10.02 24.87 -12.35
N HIS A 38 -9.60 24.88 -13.60
CA HIS A 38 -9.15 23.66 -14.28
C HIS A 38 -7.94 23.02 -13.57
N GLN A 39 -6.97 23.83 -13.14
CA GLN A 39 -5.83 23.34 -12.40
C GLN A 39 -6.27 22.70 -11.08
N LEU A 40 -7.09 23.37 -10.29
CA LEU A 40 -7.61 22.85 -9.02
C LEU A 40 -8.43 21.57 -9.18
N LEU A 41 -9.22 21.47 -10.24
CA LEU A 41 -9.96 20.23 -10.55
C LEU A 41 -9.02 19.08 -10.91
N THR A 42 -7.96 19.33 -11.67
CA THR A 42 -6.96 18.33 -12.02
C THR A 42 -6.20 17.86 -10.78
N GLU A 43 -5.68 18.79 -9.98
CA GLU A 43 -5.00 18.50 -8.72
C GLU A 43 -5.90 17.70 -7.76
N ASN A 44 -7.18 18.07 -7.65
CA ASN A 44 -8.14 17.34 -6.81
C ASN A 44 -8.36 15.91 -7.30
N LYS A 45 -8.44 15.71 -8.63
CA LYS A 45 -8.56 14.37 -9.23
C LYS A 45 -7.31 13.52 -8.97
N GLU A 46 -6.13 14.09 -9.13
CA GLU A 46 -4.87 13.40 -8.85
C GLU A 46 -4.74 13.05 -7.36
N LEU A 47 -5.07 13.99 -6.48
CA LEU A 47 -5.09 13.76 -5.04
C LEU A 47 -6.07 12.65 -4.65
N LYS A 48 -7.28 12.65 -5.21
CA LYS A 48 -8.26 11.57 -4.97
C LYS A 48 -7.73 10.22 -5.44
N LYS A 49 -7.07 10.16 -6.61
CA LYS A 49 -6.46 8.92 -7.11
C LYS A 49 -5.35 8.44 -6.17
N ALA A 50 -4.47 9.35 -5.74
CA ALA A 50 -3.40 9.03 -4.79
C ALA A 50 -3.95 8.49 -3.46
N LEU A 51 -4.98 9.14 -2.90
CA LEU A 51 -5.65 8.68 -1.69
C LEU A 51 -6.31 7.31 -1.86
N THR A 52 -6.92 7.05 -3.02
CA THR A 52 -7.51 5.74 -3.34
C THR A 52 -6.44 4.66 -3.37
N ASN A 53 -5.30 4.93 -4.01
CA ASN A 53 -4.19 3.99 -4.08
C ASN A 53 -3.59 3.70 -2.70
N LEU A 54 -3.42 4.72 -1.86
CA LEU A 54 -2.90 4.57 -0.49
C LEU A 54 -3.84 3.76 0.41
N ARG A 55 -5.17 3.94 0.25
CA ARG A 55 -6.20 3.26 1.06
C ARG A 55 -6.58 1.88 0.54
N ARG A 56 -6.04 1.48 -0.59
CA ARG A 56 -6.37 0.18 -1.17
C ARG A 56 -5.92 -0.94 -0.23
N GLU A 57 -6.84 -1.84 0.02
CA GLU A 57 -6.64 -3.01 0.87
C GLU A 57 -6.85 -4.27 0.04
N ASP A 58 -5.97 -5.24 0.25
CA ASP A 58 -6.08 -6.55 -0.38
C ASP A 58 -6.22 -7.60 0.73
N GLN A 59 -7.11 -8.56 0.52
CA GLN A 59 -7.09 -9.78 1.31
C GLN A 59 -5.93 -10.64 0.82
N ILE A 60 -5.15 -11.17 1.77
CA ILE A 60 -3.95 -11.97 1.48
C ILE A 60 -4.04 -13.41 1.99
N GLY A 61 -5.09 -13.71 2.72
CA GLY A 61 -5.31 -15.05 3.24
C GLY A 61 -6.29 -15.08 4.40
N TYR A 62 -6.42 -16.23 5.01
CA TYR A 62 -7.20 -16.41 6.24
C TYR A 62 -6.68 -17.59 7.06
N ALA A 63 -6.99 -17.58 8.34
CA ALA A 63 -6.81 -18.71 9.22
C ALA A 63 -8.15 -19.10 9.85
N LYS A 64 -8.40 -20.41 9.99
CA LYS A 64 -9.59 -20.97 10.60
C LYS A 64 -9.17 -21.98 11.66
N VAL A 65 -9.81 -21.93 12.83
CA VAL A 65 -9.63 -22.96 13.85
C VAL A 65 -10.33 -24.23 13.38
N ILE A 66 -9.57 -25.33 13.28
CA ILE A 66 -10.09 -26.63 12.90
C ILE A 66 -10.53 -27.42 14.15
N ARG A 67 -9.72 -27.29 15.23
CA ARG A 67 -9.93 -28.04 16.46
C ARG A 67 -9.20 -27.38 17.62
N GLN A 68 -9.85 -27.37 18.77
CA GLN A 68 -9.22 -27.09 20.07
C GLN A 68 -9.42 -28.31 20.99
N GLU A 69 -8.33 -28.81 21.54
CA GLU A 69 -8.37 -29.98 22.44
C GLU A 69 -7.43 -29.80 23.62
N THR A 70 -7.89 -30.25 24.78
CA THR A 70 -7.05 -30.26 25.99
C THR A 70 -6.47 -31.64 26.19
N LYS A 71 -5.14 -31.74 26.23
CA LYS A 71 -4.40 -32.97 26.51
C LYS A 71 -3.49 -32.75 27.71
N ASN A 72 -3.61 -33.62 28.72
CA ASN A 72 -2.80 -33.53 29.93
C ASN A 72 -2.88 -32.18 30.64
N GLY A 73 -4.03 -31.49 30.57
CA GLY A 73 -4.22 -30.15 31.16
C GLY A 73 -3.67 -28.98 30.29
N GLU A 74 -3.13 -29.25 29.12
CA GLU A 74 -2.64 -28.26 28.19
C GLU A 74 -3.55 -28.15 26.97
N LEU A 75 -3.90 -26.91 26.60
CA LEU A 75 -4.70 -26.61 25.42
C LEU A 75 -3.83 -26.64 24.16
N PHE A 76 -4.30 -27.35 23.13
CA PHE A 76 -3.74 -27.36 21.80
C PHE A 76 -4.77 -26.84 20.79
N THR A 77 -4.34 -25.95 19.92
CA THR A 77 -5.19 -25.39 18.88
C THR A 77 -4.61 -25.74 17.50
N THR A 78 -5.39 -26.43 16.69
CA THR A 78 -5.08 -26.71 15.30
C THR A 78 -5.79 -25.71 14.41
N ILE A 79 -5.03 -25.01 13.56
CA ILE A 79 -5.53 -24.06 12.59
C ILE A 79 -5.21 -24.53 11.18
N ARG A 80 -6.08 -24.15 10.24
CA ARG A 80 -5.77 -24.16 8.80
C ARG A 80 -5.51 -22.74 8.36
N PHE A 81 -4.30 -22.50 7.84
CA PHE A 81 -3.90 -21.26 7.20
C PHE A 81 -3.99 -21.41 5.70
N VAL A 82 -4.64 -20.45 5.05
CA VAL A 82 -4.77 -20.38 3.60
C VAL A 82 -4.30 -19.02 3.13
N GLU A 83 -3.33 -19.01 2.24
CA GLU A 83 -2.94 -17.81 1.51
C GLU A 83 -3.75 -17.72 0.21
N THR A 84 -4.25 -16.54 -0.12
CA THR A 84 -5.01 -16.28 -1.33
C THR A 84 -4.31 -15.25 -2.22
N ALA A 85 -4.56 -15.32 -3.53
CA ALA A 85 -4.06 -14.30 -4.45
C ALA A 85 -4.73 -12.94 -4.14
N ARG A 86 -3.95 -11.85 -4.25
CA ARG A 86 -4.41 -10.49 -3.96
C ARG A 86 -5.48 -9.99 -4.92
N ASP A 87 -5.49 -10.50 -6.13
CA ASP A 87 -6.44 -10.17 -7.20
C ASP A 87 -7.65 -11.10 -7.22
N ASN A 88 -7.53 -12.30 -6.67
CA ASN A 88 -8.61 -13.29 -6.63
C ASN A 88 -8.60 -14.08 -5.31
N LYS A 89 -9.51 -13.73 -4.41
CA LYS A 89 -9.66 -14.36 -3.08
C LYS A 89 -10.02 -15.86 -3.14
N LEU A 90 -10.51 -16.35 -4.27
CA LEU A 90 -10.85 -17.76 -4.48
C LEU A 90 -9.62 -18.57 -4.92
N ASN A 91 -8.58 -17.91 -5.42
CA ASN A 91 -7.35 -18.56 -5.84
C ASN A 91 -6.44 -18.78 -4.63
N LYS A 92 -6.38 -20.02 -4.14
CA LYS A 92 -5.50 -20.44 -3.05
C LYS A 92 -4.08 -20.61 -3.57
N ILE A 93 -3.12 -19.93 -2.95
CA ILE A 93 -1.69 -20.03 -3.25
C ILE A 93 -1.02 -21.10 -2.37
N LEU A 94 -1.38 -21.09 -1.08
CA LEU A 94 -0.84 -21.97 -0.07
C LEU A 94 -1.95 -22.42 0.89
N GLU A 95 -1.91 -23.67 1.33
CA GLU A 95 -2.77 -24.19 2.38
C GLU A 95 -1.92 -25.08 3.30
N LYS A 96 -1.85 -24.76 4.58
CA LYS A 96 -1.11 -25.52 5.60
C LYS A 96 -1.90 -25.60 6.90
N GLU A 97 -1.69 -26.68 7.63
CA GLU A 97 -2.23 -26.82 8.99
C GLU A 97 -1.09 -26.74 10.00
N TYR A 98 -1.38 -26.07 11.12
CA TYR A 98 -0.46 -25.90 12.23
C TYR A 98 -1.16 -26.23 13.54
N THR A 99 -0.46 -26.91 14.43
CA THR A 99 -0.94 -27.15 15.79
C THR A 99 0.00 -26.44 16.76
N ILE A 100 -0.56 -25.52 17.53
CA ILE A 100 0.17 -24.75 18.55
C ILE A 100 -0.31 -25.13 19.94
N SER A 101 0.55 -24.94 20.95
CA SER A 101 0.16 -24.97 22.35
C SER A 101 -0.44 -23.62 22.74
N GLY A 102 -1.60 -23.66 23.37
CA GLY A 102 -2.38 -22.48 23.73
C GLY A 102 -3.43 -22.08 22.69
N ASP A 103 -3.97 -20.89 22.87
CA ASP A 103 -4.99 -20.30 21.99
C ASP A 103 -4.58 -18.93 21.42
N ILE A 104 -3.36 -18.46 21.70
CA ILE A 104 -2.81 -17.24 21.10
C ILE A 104 -1.78 -17.63 20.05
N ILE A 105 -1.99 -17.15 18.83
CA ILE A 105 -1.15 -17.43 17.68
C ILE A 105 -0.51 -16.13 17.16
N HIS A 106 0.73 -16.26 16.69
CA HIS A 106 1.48 -15.19 16.01
C HIS A 106 1.74 -15.61 14.58
N PHE A 107 1.41 -14.73 13.63
CA PHE A 107 1.80 -14.83 12.23
C PHE A 107 2.86 -13.78 11.94
N ASP A 108 4.07 -14.21 11.69
CA ASP A 108 5.22 -13.35 11.43
C ASP A 108 5.47 -13.25 9.91
N ALA A 109 5.53 -12.02 9.44
CA ALA A 109 5.81 -11.70 8.04
C ALA A 109 6.90 -10.62 7.93
N LEU A 110 7.65 -10.66 6.85
CA LEU A 110 8.49 -9.54 6.42
C LEU A 110 7.67 -8.65 5.50
N ILE A 111 7.72 -7.35 5.74
CA ILE A 111 7.03 -6.34 4.95
C ILE A 111 8.08 -5.51 4.21
N VAL A 112 7.90 -5.38 2.90
CA VAL A 112 8.69 -4.49 2.04
C VAL A 112 7.83 -3.31 1.68
N LYS A 113 8.20 -2.13 2.17
CA LYS A 113 7.50 -0.87 1.94
C LYS A 113 8.25 -0.06 0.87
N PHE A 114 7.57 0.28 -0.20
CA PHE A 114 8.11 1.14 -1.26
C PHE A 114 7.85 2.62 -1.00
N GLY A 115 8.59 3.47 -1.70
CA GLY A 115 8.47 4.91 -1.64
C GLY A 115 7.04 5.39 -1.87
N SER A 116 6.59 6.33 -1.03
CA SER A 116 5.21 6.81 -1.02
C SER A 116 4.73 7.28 -2.39
N LYS A 117 5.62 7.87 -3.20
CA LYS A 117 5.29 8.31 -4.57
C LYS A 117 4.91 7.15 -5.48
N MET A 118 5.64 6.03 -5.44
CA MET A 118 5.32 4.84 -6.23
C MET A 118 3.96 4.25 -5.87
N VAL A 119 3.63 4.26 -4.58
CA VAL A 119 2.33 3.77 -4.07
C VAL A 119 1.20 4.71 -4.48
N MET A 120 1.39 6.02 -4.33
CA MET A 120 0.40 7.04 -4.71
C MET A 120 0.10 7.03 -6.22
N ASP A 121 1.13 6.84 -7.05
CA ASP A 121 1.00 6.69 -8.51
C ASP A 121 0.33 5.36 -8.91
N GLY A 122 0.21 4.41 -7.99
CA GLY A 122 -0.36 3.07 -8.21
C GLY A 122 0.59 2.13 -8.97
N ARG A 123 1.90 2.43 -8.99
CA ARG A 123 2.92 1.60 -9.66
C ARG A 123 3.22 0.33 -8.89
N THR A 124 3.15 0.40 -7.57
CA THR A 124 3.42 -0.73 -6.69
C THR A 124 2.59 -0.67 -5.41
N LYS A 125 2.63 -1.74 -4.66
CA LYS A 125 2.05 -1.91 -3.33
C LYS A 125 3.10 -2.56 -2.44
N ALA A 126 2.97 -2.44 -1.12
CA ALA A 126 3.80 -3.17 -0.19
C ALA A 126 3.78 -4.67 -0.48
N LEU A 127 4.94 -5.31 -0.35
CA LEU A 127 5.05 -6.77 -0.41
C LEU A 127 5.00 -7.32 1.01
N TYR A 128 4.58 -8.58 1.12
CA TYR A 128 4.66 -9.36 2.35
C TYR A 128 5.26 -10.73 2.05
N LEU A 129 6.08 -11.23 2.96
CA LEU A 129 6.62 -12.58 2.91
C LEU A 129 6.31 -13.24 4.25
N TRP A 130 5.51 -14.27 4.20
CA TRP A 130 5.18 -15.03 5.39
C TRP A 130 6.40 -15.82 5.87
N ARG A 131 6.77 -15.60 7.13
CA ARG A 131 7.94 -16.26 7.72
C ARG A 131 7.54 -17.52 8.45
N ARG A 132 6.77 -17.34 9.50
CA ARG A 132 6.45 -18.42 10.42
C ARG A 132 5.16 -18.18 11.20
N VAL A 133 4.67 -19.28 11.78
CA VAL A 133 3.58 -19.28 12.76
C VAL A 133 4.11 -19.85 14.06
N TYR A 134 3.79 -19.23 15.19
CA TYR A 134 4.13 -19.74 16.52
C TYR A 134 3.05 -19.38 17.56
N GLY A 135 2.93 -20.21 18.58
CA GLY A 135 2.03 -19.98 19.71
C GLY A 135 2.68 -19.11 20.79
N GLU A 136 1.89 -18.63 21.75
CA GLU A 136 2.34 -17.80 22.87
C GLU A 136 3.42 -18.46 23.76
N LYS A 137 3.42 -19.80 23.81
CA LYS A 137 4.39 -20.58 24.60
C LYS A 137 5.64 -20.98 23.81
N MET A 138 5.76 -20.51 22.57
CA MET A 138 6.88 -20.78 21.66
C MET A 138 7.70 -19.52 21.45
N THR A 139 9.01 -19.69 21.31
CA THR A 139 9.86 -18.61 20.80
C THR A 139 9.65 -18.48 19.28
N PRO A 140 9.90 -17.30 18.68
CA PRO A 140 9.84 -17.15 17.24
C PRO A 140 10.76 -18.12 16.47
N ALA A 141 11.86 -18.55 17.08
CA ALA A 141 12.80 -19.51 16.48
C ALA A 141 12.23 -20.94 16.38
N GLU A 142 11.32 -21.31 17.30
CA GLU A 142 10.63 -22.61 17.32
C GLU A 142 9.39 -22.62 16.42
N GLY A 143 9.06 -21.47 15.80
CA GLY A 143 7.87 -21.33 14.96
C GLY A 143 7.94 -22.20 13.69
N PHE A 144 6.77 -22.61 13.24
CA PHE A 144 6.58 -23.38 12.01
C PHE A 144 6.77 -22.49 10.79
N PRO A 145 7.65 -22.82 9.83
CA PRO A 145 7.85 -22.01 8.64
C PRO A 145 6.62 -22.04 7.74
N ILE A 146 6.27 -20.86 7.20
CA ILE A 146 5.21 -20.73 6.20
C ILE A 146 5.82 -20.79 4.80
N GLU A 147 6.81 -19.93 4.51
CA GLU A 147 7.54 -19.85 3.24
C GLU A 147 9.02 -20.15 3.44
N GLU A 148 9.68 -20.65 2.38
CA GLU A 148 11.12 -20.90 2.39
C GLU A 148 11.88 -19.57 2.24
N PRO A 149 12.84 -19.27 3.14
CA PRO A 149 13.68 -18.09 3.03
C PRO A 149 14.48 -18.06 1.71
N GLY A 150 14.56 -16.88 1.09
CA GLY A 150 15.37 -16.67 -0.12
C GLY A 150 14.72 -17.13 -1.42
N ALA A 151 13.58 -17.84 -1.37
CA ALA A 151 12.83 -18.21 -2.56
C ALA A 151 11.97 -17.03 -3.06
N GLU A 152 11.82 -16.92 -4.39
CA GLU A 152 10.87 -15.97 -4.98
C GLU A 152 9.45 -16.49 -4.79
N PRO A 153 8.57 -15.75 -4.05
CA PRO A 153 7.19 -16.17 -3.92
C PRO A 153 6.46 -16.14 -5.26
N GLN A 154 5.67 -17.17 -5.54
CA GLN A 154 4.98 -17.32 -6.82
C GLN A 154 4.07 -16.12 -7.13
N ARG A 155 3.44 -15.51 -6.11
CA ARG A 155 2.58 -14.32 -6.22
C ARG A 155 3.28 -13.06 -6.71
N TYR A 156 4.61 -13.02 -6.73
CA TYR A 156 5.40 -11.84 -7.12
C TYR A 156 6.15 -11.99 -8.44
N LYS A 157 6.02 -13.11 -9.13
CA LYS A 157 6.71 -13.35 -10.40
C LYS A 157 6.45 -12.26 -11.44
N ASP A 158 5.21 -11.78 -11.53
CA ASP A 158 4.81 -10.75 -12.49
C ASP A 158 4.98 -9.33 -11.96
N LEU A 159 4.83 -9.15 -10.64
CA LEU A 159 4.89 -7.84 -10.01
C LEU A 159 6.30 -7.22 -10.10
N LEU A 160 7.33 -8.00 -9.85
CA LEU A 160 8.71 -7.53 -9.86
C LEU A 160 9.26 -7.22 -11.27
N ALA A 161 8.61 -7.69 -12.32
CA ALA A 161 8.96 -7.30 -13.69
C ALA A 161 8.78 -5.79 -13.94
N ALA A 162 7.90 -5.14 -13.18
CA ALA A 162 7.62 -3.70 -13.27
C ALA A 162 8.50 -2.83 -12.35
N LEU A 163 9.30 -3.45 -11.46
CA LEU A 163 10.17 -2.71 -10.53
C LEU A 163 11.57 -2.53 -11.11
N PRO A 164 12.30 -1.46 -10.73
CA PRO A 164 13.67 -1.20 -11.17
C PRO A 164 14.70 -2.13 -10.51
N ILE A 165 14.35 -3.39 -10.31
CA ILE A 165 15.21 -4.40 -9.67
C ILE A 165 15.98 -5.12 -10.77
N LYS A 166 17.28 -4.84 -10.86
CA LYS A 166 18.17 -5.38 -11.88
C LYS A 166 18.34 -6.90 -11.84
N SER A 167 18.22 -7.50 -10.65
CA SER A 167 18.34 -8.95 -10.47
C SER A 167 17.31 -9.43 -9.45
N ARG A 168 16.24 -10.06 -9.93
CA ARG A 168 15.16 -10.63 -9.11
C ARG A 168 15.67 -11.72 -8.16
N LYS A 169 16.54 -12.60 -8.68
CA LYS A 169 17.10 -13.70 -7.88
C LYS A 169 17.94 -13.18 -6.71
N MET A 170 18.79 -12.19 -6.96
CA MET A 170 19.62 -11.58 -5.93
C MET A 170 18.77 -10.81 -4.90
N PHE A 171 17.72 -10.12 -5.36
CA PHE A 171 16.79 -9.44 -4.46
C PHE A 171 16.16 -10.39 -3.45
N TRP A 172 15.63 -11.53 -3.89
CA TRP A 172 14.98 -12.49 -2.99
C TRP A 172 15.96 -13.21 -2.07
N SER A 173 17.18 -13.52 -2.53
CA SER A 173 18.20 -14.12 -1.69
C SER A 173 18.72 -13.19 -0.60
N GLU A 174 18.76 -11.88 -0.87
CA GLU A 174 19.34 -10.88 0.04
C GLU A 174 18.29 -10.08 0.83
N ILE A 175 17.00 -10.25 0.54
CA ILE A 175 15.93 -9.41 1.10
C ILE A 175 15.95 -9.30 2.63
N TRP A 176 16.42 -10.35 3.31
CA TRP A 176 16.54 -10.38 4.76
C TRP A 176 17.71 -9.55 5.27
N GLU A 177 18.79 -9.46 4.50
CA GLU A 177 19.99 -8.67 4.80
C GLU A 177 19.77 -7.21 4.41
N LEU A 178 19.02 -6.97 3.34
CA LEU A 178 18.66 -5.62 2.88
C LEU A 178 17.93 -4.81 3.94
N ALA A 179 17.22 -5.43 4.86
CA ALA A 179 16.50 -4.74 5.94
C ALA A 179 17.41 -3.82 6.78
N ASN A 180 18.71 -4.09 6.82
CA ASN A 180 19.69 -3.34 7.60
C ASN A 180 20.57 -2.41 6.73
N ASP A 181 20.38 -2.37 5.41
CA ASP A 181 21.19 -1.60 4.48
C ASP A 181 20.34 -0.53 3.77
N THR A 182 20.22 0.64 4.41
CA THR A 182 19.40 1.76 3.92
C THR A 182 19.88 2.30 2.57
N GLU A 183 21.18 2.22 2.26
CA GLU A 183 21.70 2.70 0.97
C GLU A 183 21.27 1.80 -0.19
N LYS A 184 21.32 0.48 0.02
CA LYS A 184 20.80 -0.47 -0.95
C LYS A 184 19.29 -0.38 -1.10
N LEU A 185 18.54 -0.20 -0.01
CA LEU A 185 17.09 0.01 -0.07
C LEU A 185 16.73 1.18 -0.97
N ALA A 186 17.40 2.32 -0.82
CA ALA A 186 17.17 3.52 -1.62
C ALA A 186 17.39 3.28 -3.13
N GLN A 187 18.35 2.42 -3.51
CA GLN A 187 18.59 2.06 -4.92
C GLN A 187 17.41 1.31 -5.56
N TYR A 188 16.59 0.65 -4.76
CA TYR A 188 15.40 -0.10 -5.18
C TYR A 188 14.09 0.66 -4.98
N ASP A 189 14.16 1.94 -4.59
CA ASP A 189 12.97 2.73 -4.22
C ASP A 189 12.18 2.08 -3.05
N ILE A 190 12.89 1.43 -2.14
CA ILE A 190 12.34 0.78 -0.95
C ILE A 190 12.58 1.70 0.24
N ASP A 191 11.50 2.10 0.93
CA ASP A 191 11.55 2.92 2.14
C ASP A 191 12.02 2.12 3.35
N ALA A 192 11.52 0.91 3.49
CA ALA A 192 11.80 0.05 4.62
C ALA A 192 11.50 -1.42 4.33
N ILE A 193 12.27 -2.29 5.00
CA ILE A 193 11.94 -3.71 5.16
C ILE A 193 11.90 -3.98 6.66
N TYR A 194 10.80 -4.51 7.18
CA TYR A 194 10.63 -4.76 8.61
C TYR A 194 9.78 -6.00 8.88
N GLY A 195 10.04 -6.64 10.02
CA GLY A 195 9.20 -7.73 10.51
C GLY A 195 7.90 -7.18 11.09
N ASN A 196 6.80 -7.83 10.79
CA ASN A 196 5.49 -7.55 11.37
C ASN A 196 4.88 -8.86 11.86
N ALA A 197 4.67 -8.96 13.18
CA ALA A 197 3.97 -10.09 13.79
C ALA A 197 2.57 -9.64 14.20
N VAL A 198 1.57 -10.30 13.65
CA VAL A 198 0.17 -10.10 14.02
C VAL A 198 -0.28 -11.28 14.87
N TYR A 199 -0.96 -11.03 15.98
CA TYR A 199 -1.36 -12.06 16.94
C TYR A 199 -2.82 -11.93 17.35
N TRP A 200 -3.44 -13.10 17.66
CA TRP A 200 -4.81 -13.16 18.13
C TRP A 200 -5.02 -14.33 19.06
N LYS A 201 -6.07 -14.16 19.87
CA LYS A 201 -6.69 -15.25 20.58
C LYS A 201 -7.66 -15.99 19.67
N LEU A 202 -7.35 -17.24 19.40
CA LEU A 202 -8.11 -18.13 18.54
C LEU A 202 -9.36 -18.65 19.23
N ARG A 203 -10.46 -18.75 18.47
CA ARG A 203 -11.71 -19.35 18.91
C ARG A 203 -12.31 -20.19 17.80
N GLU A 204 -12.90 -21.34 18.15
CA GLU A 204 -13.69 -22.12 17.20
C GLU A 204 -14.89 -21.31 16.69
N GLY A 205 -15.31 -21.57 15.45
CA GLY A 205 -16.40 -20.85 14.78
C GLY A 205 -16.02 -19.45 14.27
N LEU A 206 -14.74 -19.08 14.30
CA LEU A 206 -14.25 -17.82 13.76
C LEU A 206 -13.22 -18.04 12.65
N ILE A 207 -13.25 -17.17 11.66
CA ILE A 207 -12.28 -17.06 10.59
C ILE A 207 -11.52 -15.72 10.76
N TYR A 208 -10.21 -15.77 10.71
CA TYR A 208 -9.30 -14.65 10.83
C TYR A 208 -8.78 -14.30 9.45
N VAL A 209 -9.38 -13.29 8.81
CA VAL A 209 -9.06 -12.85 7.44
C VAL A 209 -7.92 -11.85 7.50
N PHE A 210 -6.80 -12.16 6.85
CA PHE A 210 -5.64 -11.25 6.76
C PHE A 210 -5.82 -10.27 5.64
N LYS A 211 -5.66 -8.98 5.94
CA LYS A 211 -5.65 -7.87 4.99
C LYS A 211 -4.32 -7.13 5.07
N ILE A 212 -3.90 -6.60 3.94
CA ILE A 212 -2.76 -5.70 3.84
C ILE A 212 -3.16 -4.45 3.07
N ASN A 213 -2.82 -3.27 3.60
CA ASN A 213 -2.98 -2.04 2.85
C ASN A 213 -1.76 -1.76 1.93
N SER A 214 -1.89 -0.78 1.06
CA SER A 214 -0.82 -0.43 0.10
C SER A 214 0.47 0.05 0.75
N THR A 215 0.43 0.46 2.02
CA THR A 215 1.60 0.93 2.80
C THR A 215 2.25 -0.15 3.64
N GLY A 216 1.72 -1.39 3.61
CA GLY A 216 2.32 -2.55 4.27
C GLY A 216 1.79 -2.88 5.66
N GLN A 217 0.76 -2.18 6.14
CA GLN A 217 0.12 -2.56 7.39
C GLN A 217 -0.71 -3.82 7.18
N VAL A 218 -0.36 -4.90 7.89
CA VAL A 218 -1.13 -6.14 7.95
C VAL A 218 -2.02 -6.13 9.18
N TYR A 219 -3.28 -6.50 9.01
CA TYR A 219 -4.25 -6.57 10.10
C TYR A 219 -5.34 -7.61 9.81
N PRO A 220 -5.99 -8.14 10.84
CA PRO A 220 -7.07 -9.10 10.68
C PRO A 220 -8.44 -8.43 10.56
N GLU A 221 -9.33 -9.14 9.92
CA GLU A 221 -10.76 -9.00 10.11
C GLU A 221 -11.29 -10.33 10.63
N ILE A 222 -12.07 -10.30 11.70
CA ILE A 222 -12.63 -11.52 12.30
C ILE A 222 -14.06 -11.64 11.84
N VAL A 223 -14.40 -12.79 11.23
CA VAL A 223 -15.74 -13.08 10.75
C VAL A 223 -16.22 -14.43 11.28
N PRO A 224 -17.54 -14.61 11.49
CA PRO A 224 -18.10 -15.92 11.84
C PRO A 224 -17.83 -16.96 10.75
N ASP A 225 -17.61 -18.20 11.14
CA ASP A 225 -17.59 -19.36 10.27
C ASP A 225 -19.02 -19.89 10.15
N LEU A 226 -19.69 -19.61 9.05
CA LEU A 226 -21.11 -19.92 8.80
C LEU A 226 -21.30 -21.31 8.22
#